data_1de2fdaf087207fdfbe73769af75fad4
#
_entry.id   1de2fdaf087207fdfbe73769af75fad4
#
_cell.length_a   1.000
_cell.length_b   1.000
_cell.length_c   1.000
_cell.angle_alpha   90.00
_cell.angle_beta   90.00
_cell.angle_gamma   90.00
#
_symmetry.space_group_name_H-M   'P 1'
#
loop_
_entity.id
_entity.type
_entity.pdbx_description
1 polymer ?
#
loop_
_entity_poly.entity_id
_entity_poly.type
_entity_poly.pdbx_seq_one_letter_code
_entity_poly.pdbx_strand_id
1 'polypeptide(L)'
;GDAERLRLALTKADSIEIDFALEDGRVLTAWLGLDGQDAQKSHGLCLGRTPDIANLPAGEVYFVPADARGQFPMKYEDGTLGILDVENRCIVRSTLFRGNQATIDAHNSRLLDDPMTGTLGELGFGTQVLPVSGADIQDEKVLGTCHLATGRDDHLGGDILPSMFKKHENSTHDDILFAPHKTPNFNISQVRMKRGSQNEILIENFRPAQYLIDALASNR
;
A
#
# COMPACT_ATOMS: atom_id res chain seq x y z
N GLY A 1 18.94 -7.94 8.94
CA GLY A 1 17.94 -8.84 8.36
C GLY A 1 17.41 -8.32 7.04
N ASP A 2 16.53 -9.08 6.38
CA ASP A 2 16.00 -8.74 5.05
C ASP A 2 15.19 -7.43 5.05
N ALA A 3 14.48 -7.14 6.14
CA ALA A 3 13.75 -5.89 6.29
C ALA A 3 14.69 -4.67 6.24
N GLU A 4 15.87 -4.74 6.89
CA GLU A 4 16.84 -3.63 6.84
C GLU A 4 17.46 -3.48 5.45
N ARG A 5 17.75 -4.58 4.77
CA ARG A 5 18.29 -4.54 3.40
C ARG A 5 17.27 -3.93 2.43
N LEU A 6 16.00 -4.30 2.56
CA LEU A 6 14.94 -3.71 1.75
C LEU A 6 14.78 -2.23 2.09
N ARG A 7 14.80 -1.87 3.37
CA ARG A 7 14.75 -0.47 3.80
C ARG A 7 15.86 0.37 3.16
N LEU A 8 17.09 -0.12 3.18
CA LEU A 8 18.24 0.56 2.55
C LEU A 8 18.10 0.64 1.03
N ALA A 9 17.52 -0.38 0.39
CA ALA A 9 17.27 -0.38 -1.03
C ALA A 9 16.25 0.69 -1.46
N LEU A 10 15.29 1.04 -0.60
CA LEU A 10 14.18 1.94 -0.90
C LEU A 10 14.31 3.33 -0.26
N THR A 11 15.11 3.46 0.81
CA THR A 11 15.21 4.72 1.55
C THR A 11 15.64 5.88 0.66
N LYS A 12 15.14 7.08 0.94
CA LYS A 12 15.37 8.29 0.14
C LYS A 12 14.77 8.26 -1.27
N ALA A 13 13.85 7.35 -1.55
CA ALA A 13 13.11 7.38 -2.82
C ALA A 13 12.35 8.70 -2.96
N ASP A 14 12.39 9.28 -4.16
CA ASP A 14 11.61 10.48 -4.49
C ASP A 14 10.17 10.11 -4.80
N SER A 15 9.97 9.01 -5.51
CA SER A 15 8.65 8.50 -5.86
C SER A 15 8.67 7.00 -6.15
N ILE A 16 7.50 6.40 -6.02
CA ILE A 16 7.24 5.04 -6.44
C ILE A 16 5.97 5.04 -7.31
N GLU A 17 6.01 4.34 -8.42
CA GLU A 17 4.86 4.10 -9.29
C GLU A 17 4.49 2.63 -9.29
N ILE A 18 3.19 2.35 -9.26
CA ILE A 18 2.65 1.00 -9.28
C ILE A 18 1.72 0.87 -10.48
N ASP A 19 2.01 -0.10 -11.35
CA ASP A 19 1.13 -0.48 -12.46
C ASP A 19 0.29 -1.68 -12.07
N PHE A 20 -1.01 -1.57 -12.30
CA PHE A 20 -1.98 -2.63 -12.08
C PHE A 20 -2.57 -3.05 -13.41
N ALA A 21 -2.38 -4.31 -13.79
CA ALA A 21 -2.98 -4.90 -14.98
C ALA A 21 -4.34 -5.48 -14.64
N LEU A 22 -5.40 -4.98 -15.28
CA LEU A 22 -6.76 -5.46 -15.10
C LEU A 22 -7.05 -6.62 -16.08
N GLU A 23 -8.05 -7.44 -15.74
CA GLU A 23 -8.44 -8.60 -16.56
C GLU A 23 -8.97 -8.22 -17.96
N ASP A 24 -9.43 -6.98 -18.18
CA ASP A 24 -9.85 -6.46 -19.48
C ASP A 24 -8.71 -5.88 -20.34
N GLY A 25 -7.46 -5.97 -19.85
CA GLY A 25 -6.26 -5.49 -20.53
C GLY A 25 -5.88 -4.05 -20.23
N ARG A 26 -6.68 -3.29 -19.48
CA ARG A 26 -6.29 -1.95 -19.03
C ARG A 26 -5.16 -2.04 -18.01
N VAL A 27 -4.31 -1.01 -18.00
CA VAL A 27 -3.29 -0.81 -16.97
C VAL A 27 -3.58 0.50 -16.26
N LEU A 28 -3.72 0.43 -14.94
CA LEU A 28 -3.86 1.61 -14.08
C LEU A 28 -2.50 1.89 -13.44
N THR A 29 -2.15 3.16 -13.29
CA THR A 29 -0.90 3.56 -12.63
C THR A 29 -1.21 4.50 -11.47
N ALA A 30 -0.71 4.14 -10.30
CA ALA A 30 -0.67 5.00 -9.12
C ALA A 30 0.74 5.54 -8.92
N TRP A 31 0.87 6.85 -8.79
CA TRP A 31 2.12 7.54 -8.46
C TRP A 31 2.06 7.99 -7.01
N LEU A 32 3.12 7.70 -6.25
CA LEU A 32 3.26 8.10 -4.85
C LEU A 32 4.54 8.92 -4.69
N GLY A 33 4.37 10.19 -4.31
CA GLY A 33 5.46 11.09 -4.01
C GLY A 33 5.94 10.89 -2.58
N LEU A 34 7.24 10.67 -2.39
CA LEU A 34 7.85 10.33 -1.11
C LEU A 34 8.84 11.38 -0.62
N ASP A 35 9.16 12.38 -1.44
CA ASP A 35 10.02 13.53 -1.12
C ASP A 35 11.39 13.14 -0.53
N GLY A 36 11.96 12.01 -0.94
CA GLY A 36 13.26 11.58 -0.44
C GLY A 36 13.28 11.21 1.05
N GLN A 37 12.14 10.84 1.62
CA GLN A 37 12.04 10.45 3.03
C GLN A 37 12.77 9.13 3.31
N ASP A 38 13.13 8.92 4.57
CA ASP A 38 13.62 7.63 5.02
C ASP A 38 12.50 6.59 5.01
N ALA A 39 12.80 5.42 4.45
CA ALA A 39 11.93 4.26 4.60
C ALA A 39 11.96 3.77 6.05
N GLN A 40 10.82 3.33 6.57
CA GLN A 40 10.66 2.82 7.93
C GLN A 40 10.51 1.30 7.93
N LYS A 41 10.94 0.66 9.01
CA LYS A 41 10.64 -0.75 9.28
C LYS A 41 9.54 -0.87 10.31
N SER A 42 8.62 -1.83 10.12
CA SER A 42 7.74 -2.23 11.21
C SER A 42 8.53 -3.03 12.23
N HIS A 43 8.45 -2.64 13.51
CA HIS A 43 9.20 -3.28 14.59
C HIS A 43 8.46 -4.45 15.25
N GLY A 44 7.29 -4.84 14.74
CA GLY A 44 6.49 -5.88 15.38
C GLY A 44 5.97 -5.52 16.77
N LEU A 45 6.18 -4.29 17.21
CA LEU A 45 5.66 -3.75 18.46
C LEU A 45 4.40 -2.99 18.15
N CYS A 46 3.26 -3.55 18.48
CA CYS A 46 2.05 -2.75 18.62
C CYS A 46 2.25 -1.78 19.78
N LEU A 47 2.70 -0.59 19.48
CA LEU A 47 2.74 0.51 20.45
C LEU A 47 1.31 1.00 20.70
N GLY A 48 0.52 0.26 21.44
CA GLY A 48 -0.77 0.76 21.82
C GLY A 48 -1.79 -0.27 22.27
N ARG A 49 -1.84 -0.48 23.57
CA ARG A 49 -3.07 -0.60 24.35
C ARG A 49 -3.75 -1.95 24.54
N THR A 50 -3.17 -3.08 24.17
CA THR A 50 -3.61 -4.36 24.76
C THR A 50 -2.42 -5.29 24.94
N PRO A 51 -2.27 -5.89 26.13
CA PRO A 51 -1.10 -6.74 26.45
C PRO A 51 -1.04 -8.07 25.72
N ASP A 52 -2.02 -8.38 24.87
CA ASP A 52 -2.22 -9.73 24.35
C ASP A 52 -1.98 -9.89 22.84
N ILE A 53 -1.46 -8.87 22.15
CA ILE A 53 -1.08 -9.06 20.74
C ILE A 53 0.38 -9.45 20.69
N ALA A 54 0.61 -10.73 20.41
CA ALA A 54 1.92 -11.31 20.19
C ALA A 54 2.78 -10.44 19.26
N ASN A 55 4.06 -10.29 19.60
CA ASN A 55 5.07 -9.69 18.73
C ASN A 55 5.04 -10.35 17.36
N LEU A 56 4.36 -9.70 16.41
CA LEU A 56 4.49 -10.09 15.02
C LEU A 56 5.91 -9.73 14.57
N PRO A 57 6.64 -10.65 13.95
CA PRO A 57 7.98 -10.34 13.48
C PRO A 57 7.93 -9.17 12.50
N ALA A 58 8.90 -8.26 12.58
CA ALA A 58 9.06 -7.18 11.63
C ALA A 58 9.11 -7.78 10.21
N GLY A 59 8.17 -7.43 9.37
CA GLY A 59 8.01 -8.03 8.05
C GLY A 59 7.64 -7.02 6.97
N GLU A 60 7.71 -5.73 7.27
CA GLU A 60 7.35 -4.67 6.35
C GLU A 60 8.36 -3.53 6.35
N VAL A 61 8.49 -2.91 5.18
CA VAL A 61 9.09 -1.59 5.00
C VAL A 61 8.00 -0.67 4.48
N TYR A 62 7.87 0.52 5.03
CA TYR A 62 6.80 1.44 4.65
C TYR A 62 7.26 2.88 4.55
N PHE A 63 6.45 3.65 3.83
CA PHE A 63 6.52 5.11 3.71
C PHE A 63 5.17 5.72 4.09
N VAL A 64 5.23 6.98 4.53
CA VAL A 64 4.05 7.85 4.60
C VAL A 64 4.07 8.74 3.35
N PRO A 65 3.15 8.54 2.38
CA PRO A 65 3.17 9.34 1.16
C PRO A 65 3.02 10.83 1.43
N ALA A 66 3.83 11.66 0.77
CA ALA A 66 3.70 13.11 0.82
C ALA A 66 2.66 13.60 -0.18
N ASP A 67 2.52 12.92 -1.31
CA ASP A 67 1.53 13.16 -2.35
C ASP A 67 1.21 11.86 -3.08
N ALA A 68 0.09 11.82 -3.78
CA ALA A 68 -0.27 10.69 -4.63
C ALA A 68 -1.27 11.13 -5.69
N ARG A 69 -1.22 10.45 -6.86
CA ARG A 69 -2.13 10.68 -7.97
C ARG A 69 -2.24 9.45 -8.86
N GLY A 70 -3.21 9.46 -9.75
CA GLY A 70 -3.44 8.41 -10.73
C GLY A 70 -4.62 7.54 -10.36
N GLN A 71 -4.49 6.24 -10.55
CA GLN A 71 -5.58 5.28 -10.32
C GLN A 71 -5.02 3.97 -9.78
N PHE A 72 -5.82 3.29 -8.97
CA PHE A 72 -5.57 1.91 -8.59
C PHE A 72 -6.88 1.14 -8.38
N PRO A 73 -6.88 -0.19 -8.57
CA PRO A 73 -8.07 -1.00 -8.35
C PRO A 73 -8.22 -1.37 -6.88
N MET A 74 -9.45 -1.62 -6.45
CA MET A 74 -9.75 -2.12 -5.12
C MET A 74 -10.76 -3.26 -5.18
N LYS A 75 -10.50 -4.32 -4.41
CA LYS A 75 -11.47 -5.37 -4.14
C LYS A 75 -12.12 -5.11 -2.78
N TYR A 76 -13.42 -4.91 -2.80
CA TYR A 76 -14.24 -4.73 -1.60
C TYR A 76 -14.54 -6.07 -0.91
N GLU A 77 -15.00 -6.03 0.34
CA GLU A 77 -15.30 -7.26 1.12
C GLU A 77 -16.33 -8.18 0.44
N ASP A 78 -17.32 -7.60 -0.24
CA ASP A 78 -18.34 -8.37 -0.97
C ASP A 78 -17.87 -8.91 -2.34
N GLY A 79 -16.59 -8.71 -2.67
CA GLY A 79 -16.01 -9.13 -3.93
C GLY A 79 -16.17 -8.13 -5.07
N THR A 80 -16.86 -7.02 -4.86
CA THR A 80 -16.97 -5.93 -5.85
C THR A 80 -15.58 -5.40 -6.18
N LEU A 81 -15.34 -5.12 -7.46
CA LEU A 81 -14.12 -4.49 -7.95
C LEU A 81 -14.41 -3.06 -8.37
N GLY A 82 -13.65 -2.13 -7.82
CA GLY A 82 -13.72 -0.71 -8.14
C GLY A 82 -12.41 -0.18 -8.69
N ILE A 83 -12.49 0.92 -9.41
CA ILE A 83 -11.35 1.72 -9.84
C ILE A 83 -11.39 3.02 -9.05
N LEU A 84 -10.30 3.30 -8.33
CA LEU A 84 -10.18 4.47 -7.48
C LEU A 84 -9.35 5.54 -8.18
N ASP A 85 -9.90 6.76 -8.27
CA ASP A 85 -9.20 7.93 -8.76
C ASP A 85 -8.53 8.65 -7.58
N VAL A 86 -7.26 8.97 -7.73
CA VAL A 86 -6.44 9.63 -6.70
C VAL A 86 -5.96 10.98 -7.21
N GLU A 87 -6.20 12.03 -6.42
CA GLU A 87 -5.73 13.39 -6.64
C GLU A 87 -5.25 13.98 -5.33
N ASN A 88 -4.10 14.63 -5.34
CA ASN A 88 -3.55 15.29 -4.15
C ASN A 88 -3.54 14.37 -2.90
N ARG A 89 -3.00 13.18 -3.05
CA ARG A 89 -2.90 12.19 -1.98
C ARG A 89 -4.23 11.60 -1.50
N CYS A 90 -5.34 11.91 -2.15
CA CYS A 90 -6.66 11.52 -1.69
C CYS A 90 -7.44 10.75 -2.77
N ILE A 91 -8.05 9.64 -2.38
CA ILE A 91 -9.06 8.99 -3.22
C ILE A 91 -10.27 9.92 -3.29
N VAL A 92 -10.61 10.35 -4.50
CA VAL A 92 -11.71 11.30 -4.72
C VAL A 92 -12.96 10.63 -5.29
N ARG A 93 -12.82 9.46 -5.91
CA ARG A 93 -13.94 8.74 -6.53
C ARG A 93 -13.62 7.27 -6.70
N SER A 94 -14.65 6.43 -6.54
CA SER A 94 -14.66 5.04 -6.95
C SER A 94 -15.62 4.85 -8.12
N THR A 95 -15.22 4.03 -9.10
CA THR A 95 -16.04 3.66 -10.26
C THR A 95 -16.16 2.13 -10.30
N LEU A 96 -17.35 1.62 -10.59
CA LEU A 96 -17.58 0.18 -10.69
C LEU A 96 -16.80 -0.41 -11.86
N PHE A 97 -16.00 -1.43 -11.59
CA PHE A 97 -15.43 -2.30 -12.60
C PHE A 97 -16.28 -3.55 -12.78
N ARG A 98 -16.60 -4.22 -11.66
CA ARG A 98 -17.48 -5.40 -11.65
C ARG A 98 -18.06 -5.62 -10.26
N GLY A 99 -19.32 -6.02 -10.18
CA GLY A 99 -20.00 -6.38 -8.94
C GLY A 99 -21.16 -5.45 -8.62
N ASN A 100 -21.26 -5.02 -7.38
CA ASN A 100 -22.39 -4.32 -6.82
C ASN A 100 -22.21 -2.79 -6.86
N GLN A 101 -23.04 -2.09 -7.64
CA GLN A 101 -23.03 -0.63 -7.71
C GLN A 101 -23.31 0.01 -6.34
N ALA A 102 -24.15 -0.60 -5.50
CA ALA A 102 -24.44 -0.06 -4.18
C ALA A 102 -23.20 0.01 -3.28
N THR A 103 -22.27 -0.93 -3.41
CA THR A 103 -20.98 -0.92 -2.69
C THR A 103 -20.13 0.28 -3.11
N ILE A 104 -20.07 0.56 -4.41
CA ILE A 104 -19.37 1.73 -4.97
C ILE A 104 -20.02 3.03 -4.49
N ASP A 105 -21.36 3.10 -4.55
CA ASP A 105 -22.11 4.29 -4.11
C ASP A 105 -21.89 4.58 -2.61
N ALA A 106 -21.84 3.55 -1.79
CA ALA A 106 -21.55 3.68 -0.36
C ALA A 106 -20.14 4.25 -0.11
N HIS A 107 -19.14 3.80 -0.86
CA HIS A 107 -17.78 4.35 -0.78
C HIS A 107 -17.75 5.82 -1.21
N ASN A 108 -18.37 6.15 -2.33
CA ASN A 108 -18.44 7.54 -2.80
C ASN A 108 -19.16 8.46 -1.80
N SER A 109 -20.21 7.98 -1.16
CA SER A 109 -20.89 8.73 -0.10
C SER A 109 -19.97 9.00 1.09
N ARG A 110 -19.18 8.01 1.51
CA ARG A 110 -18.20 8.17 2.59
C ARG A 110 -17.13 9.20 2.23
N LEU A 111 -16.61 9.15 1.00
CA LEU A 111 -15.60 10.11 0.52
C LEU A 111 -16.16 11.54 0.46
N LEU A 112 -17.43 11.69 0.09
CA LEU A 112 -18.10 12.99 0.04
C LEU A 112 -18.38 13.53 1.44
N ASP A 113 -18.87 12.67 2.34
CA ASP A 113 -19.22 13.06 3.71
C ASP A 113 -18.00 13.42 4.56
N ASP A 114 -16.90 12.68 4.39
CA ASP A 114 -15.65 12.91 5.10
C ASP A 114 -14.45 12.61 4.21
N PRO A 115 -13.96 13.61 3.45
CA PRO A 115 -12.86 13.42 2.49
C PRO A 115 -11.56 12.88 3.09
N MET A 116 -11.31 13.09 4.38
CA MET A 116 -10.11 12.54 5.05
C MET A 116 -10.07 11.01 5.01
N THR A 117 -11.23 10.35 4.88
CA THR A 117 -11.29 8.88 4.77
C THR A 117 -10.65 8.35 3.49
N GLY A 118 -10.45 9.19 2.48
CA GLY A 118 -9.80 8.83 1.22
C GLY A 118 -8.30 9.13 1.20
N THR A 119 -7.74 9.74 2.23
CA THR A 119 -6.32 10.10 2.25
C THR A 119 -5.45 8.85 2.32
N LEU A 120 -4.42 8.78 1.46
CA LEU A 120 -3.43 7.70 1.50
C LEU A 120 -2.41 7.98 2.59
N GLY A 121 -2.41 7.15 3.62
CA GLY A 121 -1.56 7.30 4.81
C GLY A 121 -0.35 6.37 4.83
N GLU A 122 -0.32 5.35 3.98
CA GLU A 122 0.78 4.39 3.95
C GLU A 122 0.98 3.76 2.58
N LEU A 123 2.25 3.54 2.24
CA LEU A 123 2.70 2.62 1.20
C LEU A 123 3.65 1.62 1.84
N GLY A 124 3.30 0.34 1.84
CA GLY A 124 4.09 -0.71 2.47
C GLY A 124 4.48 -1.84 1.53
N PHE A 125 5.60 -2.50 1.87
CA PHE A 125 6.18 -3.61 1.13
C PHE A 125 6.50 -4.77 2.05
N GLY A 126 6.14 -5.99 1.63
CA GLY A 126 6.56 -7.21 2.30
C GLY A 126 8.05 -7.49 2.10
N THR A 127 8.68 -8.07 3.09
CA THR A 127 10.14 -8.30 3.13
C THR A 127 10.53 -9.76 3.19
N GLN A 128 9.60 -10.67 3.46
CA GLN A 128 9.89 -12.07 3.78
C GLN A 128 9.67 -12.99 2.58
N VAL A 129 10.60 -13.89 2.35
CA VAL A 129 10.47 -14.96 1.36
C VAL A 129 9.67 -16.10 2.01
N LEU A 130 8.35 -15.99 1.94
CA LEU A 130 7.40 -16.94 2.51
C LEU A 130 6.36 -17.31 1.46
N PRO A 131 5.76 -18.51 1.54
CA PRO A 131 4.59 -18.81 0.74
C PRO A 131 3.40 -17.96 1.16
N VAL A 132 2.56 -17.59 0.20
CA VAL A 132 1.30 -16.88 0.46
C VAL A 132 0.36 -17.79 1.24
N SER A 133 -0.18 -17.30 2.35
CA SER A 133 -1.00 -18.09 3.28
C SER A 133 -2.51 -17.95 3.09
N GLY A 134 -2.95 -16.86 2.46
CA GLY A 134 -4.37 -16.49 2.38
C GLY A 134 -4.85 -15.62 3.54
N ALA A 135 -4.00 -15.31 4.51
CA ALA A 135 -4.31 -14.43 5.63
C ALA A 135 -3.63 -13.06 5.43
N ASP A 136 -4.40 -11.98 5.35
CA ASP A 136 -3.90 -10.64 5.01
C ASP A 136 -2.73 -10.19 5.89
N ILE A 137 -2.83 -10.38 7.23
CA ILE A 137 -1.78 -9.97 8.17
C ILE A 137 -0.44 -10.66 7.90
N GLN A 138 -0.47 -11.88 7.40
CA GLN A 138 0.75 -12.64 7.06
C GLN A 138 1.22 -12.31 5.65
N ASP A 139 0.31 -12.18 4.70
CA ASP A 139 0.64 -12.02 3.30
C ASP A 139 1.18 -10.63 2.97
N GLU A 140 0.82 -9.60 3.73
CA GLU A 140 1.42 -8.27 3.62
C GLU A 140 2.94 -8.25 3.90
N LYS A 141 3.47 -9.31 4.52
CA LYS A 141 4.90 -9.47 4.83
C LYS A 141 5.67 -10.20 3.74
N VAL A 142 4.98 -10.78 2.76
CA VAL A 142 5.62 -11.56 1.69
C VAL A 142 6.30 -10.64 0.69
N LEU A 143 7.56 -10.93 0.38
CA LEU A 143 8.33 -10.19 -0.64
C LEU A 143 7.62 -10.28 -2.00
N GLY A 144 7.44 -9.14 -2.66
CA GLY A 144 6.70 -9.03 -3.92
C GLY A 144 5.26 -8.56 -3.75
N THR A 145 4.76 -8.47 -2.51
CA THR A 145 3.48 -7.83 -2.22
C THR A 145 3.67 -6.38 -1.85
N CYS A 146 2.64 -5.58 -2.07
CA CYS A 146 2.57 -4.24 -1.50
C CYS A 146 1.15 -3.94 -1.02
N HIS A 147 1.03 -2.93 -0.19
CA HIS A 147 -0.26 -2.44 0.27
C HIS A 147 -0.25 -0.91 0.34
N LEU A 148 -1.43 -0.36 0.15
CA LEU A 148 -1.74 1.03 0.44
C LEU A 148 -2.66 1.06 1.66
N ALA A 149 -2.66 2.14 2.42
CA ALA A 149 -3.63 2.31 3.48
C ALA A 149 -4.27 3.68 3.40
N THR A 150 -5.56 3.74 3.76
CA THR A 150 -6.32 4.98 3.85
C THR A 150 -6.55 5.37 5.29
N GLY A 151 -6.68 6.68 5.53
CA GLY A 151 -7.05 7.22 6.82
C GLY A 151 -5.86 7.65 7.67
N ARG A 152 -6.03 7.55 8.99
CA ARG A 152 -5.03 8.03 9.94
C ARG A 152 -3.71 7.26 9.83
N ASP A 153 -2.62 7.97 10.05
CA ASP A 153 -1.26 7.42 9.99
C ASP A 153 -0.33 7.98 11.07
N ASP A 154 -0.87 8.62 12.10
CA ASP A 154 -0.11 9.20 13.22
C ASP A 154 0.71 8.14 13.98
N HIS A 155 0.20 6.92 14.08
CA HIS A 155 0.93 5.77 14.66
C HIS A 155 2.14 5.31 13.82
N LEU A 156 2.21 5.72 12.55
CA LEU A 156 3.34 5.46 11.63
C LEU A 156 4.29 6.65 11.52
N GLY A 157 4.09 7.69 12.31
CA GLY A 157 4.84 8.93 12.21
C GLY A 157 4.32 9.89 11.13
N GLY A 158 3.11 9.65 10.63
CA GLY A 158 2.47 10.48 9.62
C GLY A 158 1.73 11.69 10.19
N ASP A 159 1.17 12.47 9.29
CA ASP A 159 0.54 13.76 9.55
C ASP A 159 -1.01 13.73 9.58
N ILE A 160 -1.61 12.55 9.31
CA ILE A 160 -3.07 12.38 9.32
C ILE A 160 -3.52 11.97 10.72
N LEU A 161 -4.03 12.95 11.45
CA LEU A 161 -4.44 12.80 12.85
C LEU A 161 -5.93 12.45 12.95
N PRO A 162 -6.35 11.73 14.01
CA PRO A 162 -7.76 11.44 14.24
C PRO A 162 -8.65 12.68 14.28
N SER A 163 -8.14 13.80 14.79
CA SER A 163 -8.88 15.08 14.90
C SER A 163 -9.20 15.73 13.55
N MET A 164 -8.59 15.29 12.47
CA MET A 164 -8.84 15.82 11.11
C MET A 164 -10.11 15.26 10.48
N PHE A 165 -10.64 14.16 11.04
CA PHE A 165 -11.86 13.53 10.56
C PHE A 165 -13.08 14.24 11.11
N LYS A 166 -14.16 14.30 10.32
CA LYS A 166 -15.43 14.94 10.76
C LYS A 166 -16.10 14.21 11.91
N LYS A 167 -15.91 12.87 11.97
CA LYS A 167 -16.41 12.01 13.03
C LYS A 167 -15.29 11.11 13.53
N HIS A 168 -15.25 10.89 14.84
CA HIS A 168 -14.23 10.03 15.44
C HIS A 168 -14.23 8.60 14.88
N GLU A 169 -15.41 8.05 14.64
CA GLU A 169 -15.55 6.70 14.07
C GLU A 169 -15.00 6.56 12.65
N ASN A 170 -14.78 7.66 11.94
CA ASN A 170 -14.16 7.67 10.61
C ASN A 170 -12.63 7.70 10.66
N SER A 171 -12.04 7.97 11.82
CA SER A 171 -10.59 8.07 12.00
C SER A 171 -9.95 6.69 12.12
N THR A 172 -10.12 5.88 11.08
CA THR A 172 -9.57 4.53 10.97
C THR A 172 -8.33 4.51 10.08
N HIS A 173 -7.61 3.39 10.11
CA HIS A 173 -6.51 3.08 9.22
C HIS A 173 -6.84 1.76 8.53
N ASP A 174 -7.11 1.81 7.23
CA ASP A 174 -7.63 0.68 6.49
C ASP A 174 -6.64 0.25 5.40
N ASP A 175 -6.09 -0.95 5.55
CA ASP A 175 -5.12 -1.52 4.61
C ASP A 175 -5.80 -2.09 3.37
N ILE A 176 -5.20 -1.84 2.22
CA ILE A 176 -5.59 -2.37 0.92
C ILE A 176 -4.42 -3.19 0.40
N LEU A 177 -4.50 -4.51 0.57
CA LEU A 177 -3.44 -5.43 0.19
C LEU A 177 -3.58 -5.88 -1.26
N PHE A 178 -2.46 -5.88 -1.97
CA PHE A 178 -2.32 -6.44 -3.31
C PHE A 178 -1.42 -7.67 -3.25
N ALA A 179 -2.02 -8.83 -3.42
CA ALA A 179 -1.33 -10.12 -3.37
C ALA A 179 -1.98 -11.10 -4.35
N PRO A 180 -1.25 -12.10 -4.88
CA PRO A 180 -1.76 -12.97 -5.94
C PRO A 180 -3.07 -13.69 -5.62
N HIS A 181 -3.23 -14.15 -4.38
CA HIS A 181 -4.44 -14.89 -3.97
C HIS A 181 -5.62 -13.98 -3.66
N LYS A 182 -5.36 -12.76 -3.18
CA LYS A 182 -6.41 -11.84 -2.77
C LYS A 182 -7.05 -11.12 -3.95
N THR A 183 -6.26 -10.83 -4.97
CA THR A 183 -6.68 -10.04 -6.12
C THR A 183 -6.44 -10.76 -7.44
N PRO A 184 -7.10 -11.93 -7.67
CA PRO A 184 -6.86 -12.73 -8.88
C PRO A 184 -7.34 -12.04 -10.17
N ASN A 185 -8.19 -11.00 -10.06
CA ASN A 185 -8.77 -10.30 -11.19
C ASN A 185 -7.93 -9.11 -11.68
N PHE A 186 -6.87 -8.77 -10.94
CA PHE A 186 -5.88 -7.79 -11.36
C PHE A 186 -4.54 -8.10 -10.68
N ASN A 187 -3.45 -7.72 -11.36
CA ASN A 187 -2.09 -7.96 -10.92
C ASN A 187 -1.36 -6.64 -10.71
N ILE A 188 -0.42 -6.63 -9.76
CA ILE A 188 0.68 -5.68 -9.84
C ILE A 188 1.61 -6.14 -10.96
N SER A 189 1.57 -5.46 -12.10
CA SER A 189 2.42 -5.80 -13.22
C SER A 189 3.83 -5.27 -13.05
N GLN A 190 3.98 -4.07 -12.50
CA GLN A 190 5.30 -3.50 -12.23
C GLN A 190 5.23 -2.46 -11.11
N VAL A 191 6.27 -2.42 -10.28
CA VAL A 191 6.53 -1.35 -9.32
C VAL A 191 7.89 -0.75 -9.63
N ARG A 192 7.97 0.58 -9.79
CA ARG A 192 9.17 1.32 -10.14
C ARG A 192 9.50 2.35 -9.08
N MET A 193 10.77 2.54 -8.81
CA MET A 193 11.29 3.57 -7.90
C MET A 193 12.13 4.59 -8.67
N LYS A 194 11.94 5.87 -8.34
CA LYS A 194 12.84 6.95 -8.73
C LYS A 194 13.52 7.50 -7.49
N ARG A 195 14.85 7.60 -7.55
CA ARG A 195 15.69 8.15 -6.49
C ARG A 195 16.82 8.97 -7.11
N GLY A 196 16.70 10.30 -7.13
CA GLY A 196 17.59 11.17 -7.90
C GLY A 196 17.55 10.83 -9.40
N SER A 197 18.70 10.51 -9.96
CA SER A 197 18.83 10.04 -11.35
C SER A 197 18.67 8.52 -11.49
N GLN A 198 18.55 7.79 -10.39
CA GLN A 198 18.37 6.34 -10.36
C GLN A 198 16.91 5.99 -10.62
N ASN A 199 16.68 5.06 -11.55
CA ASN A 199 15.39 4.47 -11.83
C ASN A 199 15.53 2.96 -11.74
N GLU A 200 14.73 2.33 -10.87
CA GLU A 200 14.80 0.90 -10.64
C GLU A 200 13.42 0.25 -10.72
N ILE A 201 13.37 -0.92 -11.35
CA ILE A 201 12.21 -1.80 -11.26
C ILE A 201 12.36 -2.61 -9.98
N LEU A 202 11.35 -2.53 -9.10
CA LEU A 202 11.36 -3.21 -7.81
C LEU A 202 10.66 -4.56 -7.86
N ILE A 203 9.51 -4.62 -8.51
CA ILE A 203 8.61 -5.77 -8.55
C ILE A 203 8.05 -5.91 -9.97
N GLU A 204 7.96 -7.15 -10.45
CA GLU A 204 7.23 -7.52 -11.66
C GLU A 204 6.33 -8.72 -11.39
N ASN A 205 5.04 -8.61 -11.68
CA ASN A 205 4.04 -9.67 -11.51
C ASN A 205 4.10 -10.34 -10.12
N PHE A 206 4.09 -9.52 -9.06
CA PHE A 206 4.20 -9.95 -7.65
C PHE A 206 5.53 -10.65 -7.29
N ARG A 207 6.57 -10.49 -8.10
CA ARG A 207 7.89 -11.07 -7.83
C ARG A 207 8.93 -9.96 -7.71
N PRO A 208 9.90 -10.11 -6.79
CA PRO A 208 10.99 -9.16 -6.71
C PRO A 208 11.77 -9.15 -8.02
N ALA A 209 12.05 -7.96 -8.54
CA ALA A 209 12.92 -7.75 -9.68
C ALA A 209 14.40 -7.86 -9.26
N GLN A 210 15.30 -7.87 -10.24
CA GLN A 210 16.72 -8.11 -10.00
C GLN A 210 17.35 -7.14 -9.01
N TYR A 211 16.95 -5.87 -9.04
CA TYR A 211 17.42 -4.87 -8.09
C TYR A 211 17.17 -5.26 -6.63
N LEU A 212 15.97 -5.75 -6.30
CA LEU A 212 15.67 -6.21 -4.95
C LEU A 212 16.34 -7.53 -4.60
N ILE A 213 16.46 -8.43 -5.56
CA ILE A 213 17.18 -9.71 -5.37
C ILE A 213 18.64 -9.41 -4.99
N ASP A 214 19.30 -8.52 -5.72
CA ASP A 214 20.68 -8.13 -5.46
C ASP A 214 20.83 -7.42 -4.10
N ALA A 215 19.92 -6.53 -3.77
CA ALA A 215 19.90 -5.83 -2.49
C ALA A 215 19.81 -6.79 -1.30
N LEU A 216 18.98 -7.85 -1.42
CA LEU A 216 18.79 -8.85 -0.37
C LEU A 216 19.96 -9.86 -0.31
N ALA A 217 20.71 -10.03 -1.40
CA ALA A 217 21.86 -10.96 -1.47
C ALA A 217 23.18 -10.32 -1.03
N SER A 218 23.28 -8.99 -0.98
CA SER A 218 24.54 -8.22 -0.91
C SER A 218 25.31 -8.30 0.41
N ASN A 219 25.11 -9.34 1.24
CA ASN A 219 25.92 -9.59 2.44
C ASN A 219 25.91 -11.08 2.86
N ARG A 220 26.05 -11.97 1.90
CA ARG A 220 26.38 -13.38 2.20
C ARG A 220 27.85 -13.63 2.03
#